data_56bf76a52af82112d4a3232432a50d70
#
_entry.id   56bf76a52af82112d4a3232432a50d70
#
_cell.length_a   1.000
_cell.length_b   1.000
_cell.length_c   1.000
_cell.angle_alpha   90.00
_cell.angle_beta   90.00
_cell.angle_gamma   90.00
#
_symmetry.space_group_name_H-M   'P 1'
#
loop_
_entity.id
_entity.type
_entity.pdbx_description
1 polymer ?
#
loop_
_entity_poly.entity_id
_entity_poly.type
_entity_poly.pdbx_seq_one_letter_code
_entity_poly.pdbx_strand_id
1 'polypeptide(L)'
;MAYVAIADRDHEQELHDPTTFITKYIWSQDHKVIAIQYSITAIFVGLVALGLSAMMRLQLGFPDTFEFISPTNYYQFITMHGMIMVIFLLTALFLGGFGNYLIPLMIGSRDMVFPYMNMMSYWVYLVSVIVLLASFFVPGGATGAGWTLYPPQAILPGTPGSELGILLMLVALALFIVAFTMGGLNYVTTILQARTRGMTLMRMPLSLWGIFMATILGLLAFPALFVSAVMMTLDKVAGTSFFMPAIMSMGQNLDYEGGSPILFQHLFWFFGHPEVYIVALPAFGLVSDLLSTHARKAIFGYRMMVWAILAIGGLSFIVWAHHMYVSGMNPYFGFFFATTTLIIAVPTAIKVYNWVLTLWQGNIRMTVPMLFAIGFIFTFTHGGLTGIFLGNVVVDLPLSDTYFVVAHFHMVMGVSPILVVFGSIYHWYPKITGKMFNQTLGKWHFWITFLGTYAIYLPMHYLGFLGVPRRYYAMGDTEFMPESAFTLNQSITISALIVGAAQFIFLYNMIVSLKKGKDAGSNPWEATTLEWQTPDTPPKHGNWGPELPVVYRWAYDYSVPGCRDDFIPQNVAPDDVPMASDSESRSPDGETDGPDGEPTA
;
A
#
# COMPACT_ATOMS: atom_id res chain seq x y z
N MET A 1 7.29 -27.40 -25.16
CA MET A 1 6.09 -27.93 -24.52
C MET A 1 4.97 -26.95 -24.79
N ALA A 2 3.93 -27.42 -25.47
CA ALA A 2 2.86 -26.61 -26.01
C ALA A 2 2.11 -25.89 -24.87
N TYR A 3 2.07 -24.57 -24.94
CA TYR A 3 1.05 -23.76 -24.30
C TYR A 3 -0.29 -24.17 -24.93
N VAL A 4 -0.95 -25.15 -24.36
CA VAL A 4 -2.37 -25.35 -24.62
C VAL A 4 -3.05 -24.16 -24.00
N ALA A 5 -3.47 -23.24 -24.85
CA ALA A 5 -4.31 -22.15 -24.46
C ALA A 5 -5.56 -22.71 -23.79
N ILE A 6 -5.67 -22.48 -22.48
CA ILE A 6 -6.91 -22.77 -21.73
C ILE A 6 -8.07 -21.88 -22.27
N ALA A 7 -7.75 -20.93 -23.15
CA ALA A 7 -8.68 -20.08 -23.88
C ALA A 7 -9.57 -20.79 -24.92
N ASP A 8 -9.31 -22.06 -25.28
CA ASP A 8 -10.20 -22.86 -26.15
C ASP A 8 -11.24 -23.68 -25.40
N ARG A 9 -11.30 -23.57 -24.09
CA ARG A 9 -12.51 -23.94 -23.39
C ARG A 9 -13.45 -22.75 -23.45
N ASP A 10 -14.45 -22.84 -24.30
CA ASP A 10 -15.72 -22.12 -24.17
C ASP A 10 -16.33 -22.42 -22.80
N HIS A 11 -15.69 -21.95 -21.73
CA HIS A 11 -16.37 -21.72 -20.49
C HIS A 11 -17.22 -20.48 -20.75
N GLU A 12 -18.38 -20.68 -21.38
CA GLU A 12 -19.57 -19.93 -21.05
C GLU A 12 -19.75 -20.05 -19.53
N GLN A 13 -18.97 -19.26 -18.77
CA GLN A 13 -19.43 -18.80 -17.48
C GLN A 13 -20.69 -18.03 -17.83
N GLU A 14 -21.85 -18.69 -17.70
CA GLU A 14 -23.14 -18.01 -17.73
C GLU A 14 -23.05 -16.93 -16.65
N LEU A 15 -22.67 -15.73 -17.05
CA LEU A 15 -22.68 -14.55 -16.23
C LEU A 15 -24.15 -14.27 -15.97
N HIS A 16 -24.68 -14.78 -14.87
CA HIS A 16 -26.02 -14.45 -14.44
C HIS A 16 -26.05 -12.96 -14.05
N ASP A 17 -26.68 -12.16 -14.87
CA ASP A 17 -26.88 -10.75 -14.56
C ASP A 17 -27.62 -10.63 -13.23
N PRO A 18 -27.06 -9.90 -12.26
CA PRO A 18 -27.68 -9.75 -10.95
C PRO A 18 -29.00 -8.96 -11.10
N THR A 19 -30.12 -9.57 -10.70
CA THR A 19 -31.47 -9.05 -10.92
C THR A 19 -32.00 -8.20 -9.78
N THR A 20 -31.46 -8.32 -8.56
CA THR A 20 -31.91 -7.60 -7.37
C THR A 20 -30.84 -6.64 -6.86
N PHE A 21 -31.26 -5.62 -6.10
CA PHE A 21 -30.32 -4.70 -5.43
C PHE A 21 -29.33 -5.45 -4.53
N ILE A 22 -29.79 -6.48 -3.82
CA ILE A 22 -28.97 -7.29 -2.91
C ILE A 22 -27.87 -8.04 -3.69
N THR A 23 -28.24 -8.75 -4.76
CA THR A 23 -27.28 -9.53 -5.56
C THR A 23 -26.36 -8.63 -6.38
N LYS A 24 -26.78 -7.41 -6.67
CA LYS A 24 -25.96 -6.46 -7.45
C LYS A 24 -24.93 -5.71 -6.60
N TYR A 25 -25.28 -5.28 -5.38
CA TYR A 25 -24.43 -4.36 -4.62
C TYR A 25 -23.99 -4.87 -3.24
N ILE A 26 -24.73 -5.79 -2.63
CA ILE A 26 -24.44 -6.28 -1.28
C ILE A 26 -23.78 -7.66 -1.36
N TRP A 27 -24.48 -8.63 -1.94
CA TRP A 27 -24.03 -10.01 -2.09
C TRP A 27 -23.58 -10.26 -3.53
N SER A 28 -22.71 -9.38 -4.01
CA SER A 28 -22.26 -9.35 -5.39
C SER A 28 -21.09 -10.29 -5.62
N GLN A 29 -21.08 -10.98 -6.76
CA GLN A 29 -19.94 -11.74 -7.23
C GLN A 29 -19.07 -10.95 -8.22
N ASP A 30 -19.52 -9.77 -8.70
CA ASP A 30 -18.75 -8.91 -9.60
C ASP A 30 -17.52 -8.34 -8.89
N HIS A 31 -16.36 -8.62 -9.41
CA HIS A 31 -15.07 -8.20 -8.85
C HIS A 31 -14.98 -6.67 -8.63
N LYS A 32 -15.62 -5.87 -9.48
CA LYS A 32 -15.62 -4.40 -9.38
C LYS A 32 -16.42 -3.92 -8.17
N VAL A 33 -17.57 -4.54 -7.90
CA VAL A 33 -18.40 -4.22 -6.73
C VAL A 33 -17.67 -4.63 -5.46
N ILE A 34 -17.06 -5.83 -5.45
CA ILE A 34 -16.26 -6.31 -4.31
C ILE A 34 -15.07 -5.36 -4.05
N ALA A 35 -14.40 -4.88 -5.11
CA ALA A 35 -13.32 -3.91 -4.99
C ALA A 35 -13.78 -2.60 -4.30
N ILE A 36 -14.96 -2.10 -4.66
CA ILE A 36 -15.55 -0.91 -4.04
C ILE A 36 -15.92 -1.17 -2.58
N GLN A 37 -16.50 -2.33 -2.27
CA GLN A 37 -16.81 -2.74 -0.90
C GLN A 37 -15.56 -2.78 -0.02
N TYR A 38 -14.48 -3.43 -0.47
CA TYR A 38 -13.18 -3.41 0.22
C TYR A 38 -12.66 -1.98 0.40
N SER A 39 -12.68 -1.17 -0.65
CA SER A 39 -12.16 0.20 -0.62
C SER A 39 -12.92 1.10 0.35
N ILE A 40 -14.24 1.05 0.35
CA ILE A 40 -15.08 1.85 1.27
C ILE A 40 -14.82 1.41 2.72
N THR A 41 -14.80 0.12 3.00
CA THR A 41 -14.55 -0.41 4.34
C THR A 41 -13.14 -0.04 4.82
N ALA A 42 -12.12 -0.21 3.98
CA ALA A 42 -10.73 0.14 4.30
C ALA A 42 -10.57 1.65 4.55
N ILE A 43 -11.15 2.52 3.72
CA ILE A 43 -11.12 3.97 3.92
C ILE A 43 -11.84 4.36 5.21
N PHE A 44 -12.98 3.75 5.51
CA PHE A 44 -13.72 4.01 6.74
C PHE A 44 -12.88 3.71 7.99
N VAL A 45 -12.30 2.50 8.07
CA VAL A 45 -11.46 2.18 9.24
C VAL A 45 -10.16 3.00 9.24
N GLY A 46 -9.65 3.36 8.08
CA GLY A 46 -8.51 4.29 7.96
C GLY A 46 -8.80 5.68 8.53
N LEU A 47 -10.00 6.20 8.35
CA LEU A 47 -10.43 7.46 8.99
C LEU A 47 -10.52 7.33 10.50
N VAL A 48 -10.97 6.18 11.03
CA VAL A 48 -10.91 5.90 12.47
C VAL A 48 -9.46 5.96 12.96
N ALA A 49 -8.55 5.26 12.28
CA ALA A 49 -7.13 5.25 12.66
C ALA A 49 -6.46 6.63 12.51
N LEU A 50 -6.87 7.45 11.53
CA LEU A 50 -6.44 8.84 11.41
C LEU A 50 -6.86 9.66 12.64
N GLY A 51 -8.10 9.49 13.13
CA GLY A 51 -8.57 10.10 14.35
C GLY A 51 -7.74 9.67 15.57
N LEU A 52 -7.42 8.38 15.70
CA LEU A 52 -6.57 7.88 16.78
C LEU A 52 -5.16 8.50 16.72
N SER A 53 -4.58 8.65 15.54
CA SER A 53 -3.27 9.30 15.38
C SER A 53 -3.31 10.79 15.77
N ALA A 54 -4.41 11.49 15.47
CA ALA A 54 -4.60 12.87 15.91
C ALA A 54 -4.62 12.97 17.45
N MET A 55 -5.31 12.06 18.14
CA MET A 55 -5.31 12.00 19.62
C MET A 55 -3.90 11.78 20.18
N MET A 56 -3.14 10.83 19.60
CA MET A 56 -1.73 10.62 19.98
C MET A 56 -0.89 11.88 19.80
N ARG A 57 -1.05 12.56 18.66
CA ARG A 57 -0.30 13.78 18.37
C ARG A 57 -0.66 14.93 19.30
N LEU A 58 -1.92 15.06 19.70
CA LEU A 58 -2.34 16.05 20.70
C LEU A 58 -1.62 15.85 22.04
N GLN A 59 -1.52 14.61 22.53
CA GLN A 59 -0.77 14.31 23.77
C GLN A 59 0.72 14.63 23.62
N LEU A 60 1.34 14.28 22.49
CA LEU A 60 2.78 14.47 22.27
C LEU A 60 3.18 15.94 22.05
N GLY A 61 2.30 16.74 21.45
CA GLY A 61 2.56 18.16 21.20
C GLY A 61 2.12 19.08 22.34
N PHE A 62 1.10 18.67 23.08
CA PHE A 62 0.47 19.44 24.15
C PHE A 62 0.17 18.51 25.34
N PRO A 63 1.23 18.04 26.03
CA PRO A 63 1.10 17.08 27.13
C PRO A 63 0.12 17.59 28.19
N ASP A 64 -0.70 16.68 28.73
CA ASP A 64 -1.64 16.88 29.83
C ASP A 64 -2.67 18.02 29.63
N THR A 65 -2.79 18.55 28.41
CA THR A 65 -3.78 19.57 28.07
C THR A 65 -5.19 18.97 27.88
N PHE A 66 -5.28 17.70 27.49
CA PHE A 66 -6.52 17.03 27.14
C PHE A 66 -6.81 15.87 28.10
N GLU A 67 -7.61 16.13 29.15
CA GLU A 67 -7.91 15.15 30.22
C GLU A 67 -8.51 13.83 29.73
N PHE A 68 -9.18 13.82 28.56
CA PHE A 68 -9.72 12.59 27.99
C PHE A 68 -8.67 11.67 27.38
N ILE A 69 -7.42 12.11 27.22
CA ILE A 69 -6.31 11.29 26.76
C ILE A 69 -5.53 10.78 27.96
N SER A 70 -6.01 9.70 28.57
CA SER A 70 -5.29 9.00 29.65
C SER A 70 -4.15 8.14 29.12
N PRO A 71 -3.17 7.73 29.95
CA PRO A 71 -2.14 6.76 29.56
C PRO A 71 -2.72 5.49 28.95
N THR A 72 -3.78 4.95 29.54
CA THR A 72 -4.49 3.76 29.05
C THR A 72 -4.99 3.96 27.63
N ASN A 73 -5.72 5.04 27.39
CA ASN A 73 -6.28 5.33 26.06
C ASN A 73 -5.16 5.58 25.03
N TYR A 74 -4.09 6.27 25.42
CA TYR A 74 -2.97 6.57 24.55
C TYR A 74 -2.30 5.30 23.99
N TYR A 75 -2.03 4.30 24.82
CA TYR A 75 -1.46 3.04 24.39
C TYR A 75 -2.42 2.22 23.51
N GLN A 76 -3.72 2.28 23.78
CA GLN A 76 -4.75 1.71 22.92
C GLN A 76 -4.77 2.40 21.55
N PHE A 77 -4.66 3.74 21.50
CA PHE A 77 -4.63 4.51 20.26
C PHE A 77 -3.42 4.16 19.40
N ILE A 78 -2.22 4.05 20.00
CA ILE A 78 -1.00 3.63 19.29
C ILE A 78 -1.19 2.24 18.65
N THR A 79 -1.67 1.29 19.43
CA THR A 79 -1.85 -0.09 18.98
C THR A 79 -2.84 -0.18 17.84
N MET A 80 -4.01 0.42 18.01
CA MET A 80 -5.09 0.34 17.02
C MET A 80 -4.78 1.16 15.77
N HIS A 81 -4.13 2.34 15.91
CA HIS A 81 -3.66 3.08 14.75
C HIS A 81 -2.70 2.25 13.89
N GLY A 82 -1.66 1.66 14.50
CA GLY A 82 -0.69 0.86 13.77
C GLY A 82 -1.32 -0.35 13.09
N MET A 83 -2.12 -1.12 13.83
CA MET A 83 -2.77 -2.32 13.33
C MET A 83 -3.73 -2.01 12.18
N ILE A 84 -4.57 -1.00 12.34
CA ILE A 84 -5.54 -0.61 11.31
C ILE A 84 -4.83 -0.10 10.06
N MET A 85 -3.87 0.81 10.21
CA MET A 85 -3.21 1.43 9.05
C MET A 85 -2.45 0.42 8.18
N VAL A 86 -1.73 -0.51 8.80
CA VAL A 86 -0.91 -1.48 8.06
C VAL A 86 -1.78 -2.58 7.45
N ILE A 87 -2.54 -3.29 8.27
CA ILE A 87 -3.24 -4.52 7.88
C ILE A 87 -4.62 -4.20 7.30
N PHE A 88 -5.46 -3.48 8.05
CA PHE A 88 -6.87 -3.31 7.69
C PHE A 88 -7.12 -2.20 6.66
N LEU A 89 -6.19 -1.25 6.50
CA LEU A 89 -6.27 -0.22 5.46
C LEU A 89 -5.38 -0.55 4.27
N LEU A 90 -4.06 -0.52 4.41
CA LEU A 90 -3.15 -0.55 3.26
C LEU A 90 -3.20 -1.89 2.54
N THR A 91 -3.06 -3.00 3.26
CA THR A 91 -3.12 -4.35 2.65
C THR A 91 -4.48 -4.61 2.02
N ALA A 92 -5.57 -4.27 2.72
CA ALA A 92 -6.92 -4.44 2.18
C ALA A 92 -7.19 -3.55 0.96
N LEU A 93 -6.69 -2.32 0.94
CA LEU A 93 -6.91 -1.38 -0.16
C LEU A 93 -6.10 -1.76 -1.40
N PHE A 94 -4.82 -2.13 -1.23
CA PHE A 94 -3.99 -2.53 -2.36
C PHE A 94 -4.44 -3.85 -2.99
N LEU A 95 -4.73 -4.84 -2.19
CA LEU A 95 -5.10 -6.17 -2.69
C LEU A 95 -6.62 -6.32 -2.83
N GLY A 96 -7.39 -6.04 -1.78
CA GLY A 96 -8.85 -6.12 -1.83
C GLY A 96 -9.49 -5.06 -2.73
N GLY A 97 -9.00 -3.82 -2.71
CA GLY A 97 -9.47 -2.72 -3.55
C GLY A 97 -8.89 -2.80 -4.98
N PHE A 98 -7.64 -2.37 -5.14
CA PHE A 98 -7.01 -2.32 -6.48
C PHE A 98 -6.85 -3.69 -7.12
N GLY A 99 -6.48 -4.73 -6.35
CA GLY A 99 -6.33 -6.09 -6.88
C GLY A 99 -7.63 -6.61 -7.50
N ASN A 100 -8.74 -6.52 -6.78
CA ASN A 100 -10.04 -6.92 -7.32
C ASN A 100 -10.45 -6.11 -8.54
N TYR A 101 -10.24 -4.78 -8.51
CA TYR A 101 -10.66 -3.94 -9.63
C TYR A 101 -9.82 -4.19 -10.87
N LEU A 102 -8.49 -4.23 -10.75
CA LEU A 102 -7.56 -4.16 -11.87
C LEU A 102 -7.23 -5.53 -12.47
N ILE A 103 -7.12 -6.60 -11.66
CA ILE A 103 -6.65 -7.90 -12.16
C ILE A 103 -7.49 -8.37 -13.38
N PRO A 104 -8.82 -8.55 -13.30
CA PRO A 104 -9.58 -9.04 -14.44
C PRO A 104 -9.55 -8.08 -15.64
N LEU A 105 -9.63 -6.77 -15.39
CA LEU A 105 -9.61 -5.77 -16.46
C LEU A 105 -8.27 -5.74 -17.20
N MET A 106 -7.15 -5.76 -16.49
CA MET A 106 -5.81 -5.67 -17.09
C MET A 106 -5.35 -6.96 -17.76
N ILE A 107 -5.87 -8.13 -17.35
CA ILE A 107 -5.55 -9.40 -18.03
C ILE A 107 -6.54 -9.75 -19.14
N GLY A 108 -7.62 -8.98 -19.32
CA GLY A 108 -8.65 -9.24 -20.32
C GLY A 108 -9.62 -10.34 -19.93
N SER A 109 -9.85 -10.59 -18.63
CA SER A 109 -10.81 -11.56 -18.11
C SER A 109 -12.17 -10.92 -17.84
N ARG A 110 -13.24 -11.73 -17.86
CA ARG A 110 -14.60 -11.29 -17.51
C ARG A 110 -14.80 -11.09 -16.03
N ASP A 111 -14.20 -11.96 -15.19
CA ASP A 111 -14.23 -11.87 -13.74
C ASP A 111 -13.05 -12.66 -13.14
N MET A 112 -12.97 -12.74 -11.82
CA MET A 112 -12.09 -13.66 -11.10
C MET A 112 -12.48 -15.12 -11.37
N VAL A 113 -11.51 -16.05 -11.26
CA VAL A 113 -11.76 -17.50 -11.48
C VAL A 113 -12.75 -18.08 -10.48
N PHE A 114 -12.74 -17.57 -9.23
CA PHE A 114 -13.63 -18.01 -8.16
C PHE A 114 -14.48 -16.86 -7.60
N PRO A 115 -15.54 -16.39 -8.31
CA PRO A 115 -16.29 -15.20 -7.92
C PRO A 115 -16.96 -15.33 -6.55
N TYR A 116 -17.51 -16.50 -6.22
CA TYR A 116 -18.14 -16.77 -4.94
C TYR A 116 -17.13 -16.69 -3.77
N MET A 117 -15.95 -17.30 -3.94
CA MET A 117 -14.87 -17.23 -2.95
C MET A 117 -14.38 -15.78 -2.77
N ASN A 118 -14.36 -15.01 -3.85
CA ASN A 118 -14.02 -13.57 -3.83
C ASN A 118 -15.00 -12.78 -2.96
N MET A 119 -16.29 -12.97 -3.19
CA MET A 119 -17.36 -12.38 -2.38
C MET A 119 -17.23 -12.78 -0.90
N MET A 120 -17.02 -14.05 -0.60
CA MET A 120 -16.87 -14.54 0.77
C MET A 120 -15.63 -13.93 1.45
N SER A 121 -14.52 -13.72 0.73
CA SER A 121 -13.33 -13.07 1.28
C SER A 121 -13.64 -11.66 1.80
N TYR A 122 -14.44 -10.89 1.07
CA TYR A 122 -14.88 -9.58 1.54
C TYR A 122 -15.72 -9.67 2.83
N TRP A 123 -16.69 -10.57 2.89
CA TRP A 123 -17.55 -10.68 4.06
C TRP A 123 -16.79 -11.11 5.31
N VAL A 124 -15.84 -12.04 5.18
CA VAL A 124 -14.95 -12.42 6.30
C VAL A 124 -14.07 -11.24 6.73
N TYR A 125 -13.54 -10.46 5.77
CA TYR A 125 -12.82 -9.23 6.07
C TYR A 125 -13.69 -8.21 6.82
N LEU A 126 -14.92 -7.99 6.40
CA LEU A 126 -15.84 -7.07 7.07
C LEU A 126 -16.13 -7.51 8.51
N VAL A 127 -16.37 -8.82 8.73
CA VAL A 127 -16.55 -9.37 10.08
C VAL A 127 -15.29 -9.15 10.92
N SER A 128 -14.11 -9.36 10.36
CA SER A 128 -12.84 -9.11 11.04
C SER A 128 -12.70 -7.64 11.48
N VAL A 129 -13.08 -6.69 10.63
CA VAL A 129 -13.14 -5.26 10.96
C VAL A 129 -14.12 -4.97 12.10
N ILE A 130 -15.31 -5.57 12.05
CA ILE A 130 -16.32 -5.39 13.10
C ILE A 130 -15.81 -5.91 14.44
N VAL A 131 -15.19 -7.09 14.48
CA VAL A 131 -14.61 -7.68 15.70
C VAL A 131 -13.47 -6.79 16.23
N LEU A 132 -12.61 -6.27 15.35
CA LEU A 132 -11.55 -5.34 15.72
C LEU A 132 -12.11 -4.09 16.39
N LEU A 133 -13.09 -3.44 15.78
CA LEU A 133 -13.69 -2.21 16.32
C LEU A 133 -14.51 -2.48 17.59
N ALA A 134 -15.14 -3.66 17.72
CA ALA A 134 -15.85 -4.06 18.92
C ALA A 134 -14.94 -4.11 20.16
N SER A 135 -13.63 -4.32 19.97
CA SER A 135 -12.66 -4.32 21.06
C SER A 135 -12.60 -2.99 21.85
N PHE A 136 -12.97 -1.87 21.25
CA PHE A 136 -13.05 -0.58 21.96
C PHE A 136 -14.18 -0.51 22.99
N PHE A 137 -15.21 -1.34 22.86
CA PHE A 137 -16.45 -1.27 23.65
C PHE A 137 -16.55 -2.36 24.71
N VAL A 138 -15.53 -3.19 24.87
CA VAL A 138 -15.48 -4.22 25.93
C VAL A 138 -14.84 -3.68 27.21
N PRO A 139 -15.06 -4.30 28.36
CA PRO A 139 -14.37 -3.92 29.61
C PRO A 139 -12.85 -3.92 29.42
N GLY A 140 -12.19 -2.85 29.83
CA GLY A 140 -10.76 -2.63 29.62
C GLY A 140 -10.38 -2.06 28.24
N GLY A 141 -11.32 -2.00 27.28
CA GLY A 141 -11.11 -1.46 25.95
C GLY A 141 -10.24 -2.32 25.04
N ALA A 142 -9.79 -1.74 23.92
CA ALA A 142 -8.87 -2.38 22.99
C ALA A 142 -7.49 -2.64 23.64
N THR A 143 -6.70 -3.56 23.08
CA THR A 143 -5.35 -3.83 23.62
C THR A 143 -4.41 -2.63 23.45
N GLY A 144 -3.63 -2.33 24.49
CA GLY A 144 -2.55 -1.33 24.50
C GLY A 144 -1.15 -1.91 24.33
N ALA A 145 -1.03 -3.16 23.87
CA ALA A 145 0.25 -3.87 23.80
C ALA A 145 1.20 -3.39 22.66
N GLY A 146 0.77 -2.44 21.84
CA GLY A 146 1.43 -2.07 20.58
C GLY A 146 1.02 -2.98 19.42
N TRP A 147 1.18 -2.51 18.19
CA TRP A 147 0.75 -3.25 16.99
C TRP A 147 1.53 -4.57 16.78
N THR A 148 2.72 -4.69 17.35
CA THR A 148 3.55 -5.90 17.31
C THR A 148 3.13 -6.97 18.33
N LEU A 149 2.25 -6.64 19.28
CA LEU A 149 1.67 -7.56 20.28
C LEU A 149 2.71 -8.40 21.04
N TYR A 150 3.86 -7.83 21.41
CA TYR A 150 4.94 -8.57 22.05
C TYR A 150 4.55 -9.13 23.42
N PRO A 151 4.67 -10.48 23.64
CA PRO A 151 4.67 -11.04 24.97
C PRO A 151 5.98 -10.71 25.70
N PRO A 152 6.01 -10.69 27.02
CA PRO A 152 4.89 -10.99 27.91
C PRO A 152 3.86 -9.85 28.01
N GLN A 153 4.22 -8.62 27.65
CA GLN A 153 3.39 -7.42 27.88
C GLN A 153 1.97 -7.56 27.32
N ALA A 154 1.78 -8.15 26.13
CA ALA A 154 0.46 -8.28 25.51
C ALA A 154 -0.56 -9.04 26.36
N ILE A 155 -0.09 -9.95 27.23
CA ILE A 155 -0.94 -10.86 28.01
C ILE A 155 -0.95 -10.52 29.50
N LEU A 156 0.05 -9.74 29.97
CA LEU A 156 0.19 -9.43 31.39
C LEU A 156 -0.98 -8.62 31.95
N PRO A 157 -1.43 -8.94 33.18
CA PRO A 157 -2.33 -8.08 33.94
C PRO A 157 -1.75 -6.66 34.06
N GLY A 158 -2.59 -5.65 33.93
CA GLY A 158 -2.18 -4.24 33.97
C GLY A 158 -1.86 -3.63 32.60
N THR A 159 -1.63 -4.41 31.56
CA THR A 159 -1.62 -3.88 30.19
C THR A 159 -3.05 -3.52 29.78
N PRO A 160 -3.31 -2.31 29.27
CA PRO A 160 -4.64 -1.92 28.81
C PRO A 160 -5.24 -2.94 27.83
N GLY A 161 -6.47 -3.39 28.07
CA GLY A 161 -7.16 -4.35 27.22
C GLY A 161 -6.54 -5.75 27.18
N SER A 162 -5.71 -6.13 28.14
CA SER A 162 -5.07 -7.46 28.22
C SER A 162 -6.04 -8.62 28.45
N GLU A 163 -7.28 -8.35 28.81
CA GLU A 163 -8.31 -9.38 28.97
C GLU A 163 -9.03 -9.65 27.62
N LEU A 164 -10.21 -9.09 27.41
CA LEU A 164 -11.01 -9.35 26.23
C LEU A 164 -10.50 -8.58 24.99
N GLY A 165 -9.89 -7.40 25.17
CA GLY A 165 -9.37 -6.59 24.08
C GLY A 165 -8.32 -7.28 23.23
N ILE A 166 -7.34 -7.95 23.87
CA ILE A 166 -6.32 -8.72 23.14
C ILE A 166 -6.92 -9.94 22.42
N LEU A 167 -7.87 -10.64 23.02
CA LEU A 167 -8.51 -11.79 22.40
C LEU A 167 -9.29 -11.40 21.15
N LEU A 168 -10.05 -10.30 21.20
CA LEU A 168 -10.75 -9.77 20.03
C LEU A 168 -9.78 -9.34 18.93
N MET A 169 -8.63 -8.75 19.28
CA MET A 169 -7.57 -8.43 18.31
C MET A 169 -7.05 -9.69 17.62
N LEU A 170 -6.74 -10.75 18.37
CA LEU A 170 -6.22 -12.00 17.84
C LEU A 170 -7.26 -12.71 16.94
N VAL A 171 -8.53 -12.69 17.33
CA VAL A 171 -9.65 -13.21 16.50
C VAL A 171 -9.80 -12.38 15.22
N ALA A 172 -9.75 -11.06 15.32
CA ALA A 172 -9.82 -10.19 14.14
C ALA A 172 -8.67 -10.47 13.16
N LEU A 173 -7.43 -10.64 13.65
CA LEU A 173 -6.29 -11.01 12.83
C LEU A 173 -6.48 -12.39 12.18
N ALA A 174 -6.95 -13.38 12.91
CA ALA A 174 -7.22 -14.72 12.36
C ALA A 174 -8.25 -14.67 11.23
N LEU A 175 -9.34 -13.93 11.42
CA LEU A 175 -10.36 -13.72 10.38
C LEU A 175 -9.80 -12.97 9.16
N PHE A 176 -8.98 -11.92 9.38
CA PHE A 176 -8.31 -11.23 8.30
C PHE A 176 -7.43 -12.16 7.47
N ILE A 177 -6.65 -13.02 8.12
CA ILE A 177 -5.78 -13.99 7.44
C ILE A 177 -6.59 -14.98 6.61
N VAL A 178 -7.72 -15.46 7.13
CA VAL A 178 -8.64 -16.33 6.37
C VAL A 178 -9.16 -15.59 5.13
N ALA A 179 -9.65 -14.37 5.29
CA ALA A 179 -10.12 -13.53 4.18
C ALA A 179 -9.03 -13.31 3.13
N PHE A 180 -7.83 -12.97 3.56
CA PHE A 180 -6.67 -12.77 2.69
C PHE A 180 -6.31 -14.07 1.93
N THR A 181 -6.32 -15.21 2.61
CA THR A 181 -5.98 -16.50 1.99
C THR A 181 -6.97 -16.84 0.87
N MET A 182 -8.27 -16.62 1.12
CA MET A 182 -9.31 -16.84 0.09
C MET A 182 -9.12 -15.91 -1.12
N GLY A 183 -8.95 -14.61 -0.89
CA GLY A 183 -8.71 -13.63 -1.95
C GLY A 183 -7.39 -13.89 -2.68
N GLY A 184 -6.31 -14.17 -1.94
CA GLY A 184 -4.98 -14.39 -2.49
C GLY A 184 -4.90 -15.62 -3.40
N LEU A 185 -5.47 -16.74 -3.01
CA LEU A 185 -5.56 -17.93 -3.87
C LEU A 185 -6.31 -17.62 -5.17
N ASN A 186 -7.38 -16.84 -5.08
CA ASN A 186 -8.14 -16.43 -6.24
C ASN A 186 -7.32 -15.53 -7.18
N TYR A 187 -6.57 -14.54 -6.65
CA TYR A 187 -5.74 -13.64 -7.45
C TYR A 187 -4.64 -14.39 -8.19
N VAL A 188 -3.90 -15.25 -7.48
CA VAL A 188 -2.84 -16.06 -8.09
C VAL A 188 -3.41 -16.93 -9.20
N THR A 189 -4.51 -17.63 -8.96
CA THR A 189 -5.16 -18.50 -9.96
C THR A 189 -5.66 -17.68 -11.15
N THR A 190 -6.30 -16.55 -10.91
CA THR A 190 -6.82 -15.66 -11.97
C THR A 190 -5.70 -15.13 -12.85
N ILE A 191 -4.62 -14.59 -12.26
CA ILE A 191 -3.48 -14.09 -13.02
C ILE A 191 -2.79 -15.19 -13.83
N LEU A 192 -2.69 -16.40 -13.31
CA LEU A 192 -2.01 -17.50 -14.00
C LEU A 192 -2.87 -18.18 -15.06
N GLN A 193 -4.18 -18.27 -14.88
CA GLN A 193 -5.06 -19.11 -15.71
C GLN A 193 -6.06 -18.35 -16.58
N ALA A 194 -6.46 -17.11 -16.19
CA ALA A 194 -7.54 -16.39 -16.86
C ALA A 194 -7.06 -15.26 -17.81
N ARG A 195 -5.76 -15.21 -18.12
CA ARG A 195 -5.24 -14.22 -19.07
C ARG A 195 -5.81 -14.46 -20.46
N THR A 196 -6.27 -13.37 -21.08
CA THR A 196 -6.76 -13.42 -22.46
C THR A 196 -5.67 -13.80 -23.46
N ARG A 197 -6.08 -14.13 -24.68
CA ARG A 197 -5.19 -14.53 -25.77
C ARG A 197 -4.15 -13.44 -26.04
N GLY A 198 -2.87 -13.82 -26.09
CA GLY A 198 -1.74 -12.92 -26.30
C GLY A 198 -1.21 -12.24 -25.03
N MET A 199 -1.93 -12.22 -23.90
CA MET A 199 -1.46 -11.68 -22.62
C MET A 199 -0.47 -12.66 -21.96
N THR A 200 0.79 -12.57 -22.33
CA THR A 200 1.88 -13.29 -21.65
C THR A 200 2.26 -12.59 -20.34
N LEU A 201 2.95 -13.27 -19.44
CA LEU A 201 3.43 -12.67 -18.19
C LEU A 201 4.25 -11.40 -18.44
N MET A 202 5.12 -11.40 -19.47
CA MET A 202 5.96 -10.25 -19.81
C MET A 202 5.23 -9.15 -20.61
N ARG A 203 3.94 -9.30 -20.87
CA ARG A 203 3.07 -8.26 -21.41
C ARG A 203 2.16 -7.63 -20.34
N MET A 204 2.17 -8.18 -19.10
CA MET A 204 1.40 -7.63 -17.98
C MET A 204 1.95 -6.27 -17.53
N PRO A 205 1.09 -5.31 -17.16
CA PRO A 205 1.49 -4.08 -16.48
C PRO A 205 2.23 -4.37 -15.15
N LEU A 206 3.08 -3.45 -14.72
CA LEU A 206 3.86 -3.62 -13.47
C LEU A 206 2.98 -3.60 -12.21
N SER A 207 1.82 -2.95 -12.26
CA SER A 207 0.81 -3.04 -11.19
C SER A 207 0.41 -4.49 -10.91
N LEU A 208 0.17 -5.29 -11.95
CA LEU A 208 -0.14 -6.71 -11.78
C LEU A 208 1.04 -7.51 -11.22
N TRP A 209 2.27 -7.21 -11.61
CA TRP A 209 3.45 -7.86 -11.04
C TRP A 209 3.62 -7.54 -9.54
N GLY A 210 3.36 -6.27 -9.16
CA GLY A 210 3.38 -5.85 -7.76
C GLY A 210 2.32 -6.57 -6.93
N ILE A 211 1.08 -6.59 -7.40
CA ILE A 211 -0.05 -7.27 -6.74
C ILE A 211 0.19 -8.79 -6.68
N PHE A 212 0.65 -9.40 -7.79
CA PHE A 212 0.91 -10.84 -7.86
C PHE A 212 1.97 -11.27 -6.84
N MET A 213 3.11 -10.57 -6.81
CA MET A 213 4.17 -10.92 -5.86
C MET A 213 3.77 -10.64 -4.41
N ALA A 214 3.09 -9.54 -4.13
CA ALA A 214 2.56 -9.23 -2.80
C ALA A 214 1.58 -10.31 -2.32
N THR A 215 0.74 -10.81 -3.20
CA THR A 215 -0.19 -11.91 -2.90
C THR A 215 0.56 -13.20 -2.53
N ILE A 216 1.61 -13.55 -3.29
CA ILE A 216 2.44 -14.72 -2.99
C ILE A 216 3.14 -14.56 -1.64
N LEU A 217 3.70 -13.36 -1.35
CA LEU A 217 4.32 -13.08 -0.06
C LEU A 217 3.34 -13.29 1.09
N GLY A 218 2.12 -12.77 0.97
CA GLY A 218 1.10 -12.91 2.00
C GLY A 218 0.68 -14.37 2.22
N LEU A 219 0.46 -15.13 1.15
CA LEU A 219 0.11 -16.55 1.28
C LEU A 219 1.19 -17.37 2.02
N LEU A 220 2.44 -16.96 1.93
CA LEU A 220 3.56 -17.63 2.61
C LEU A 220 3.82 -17.07 4.02
N ALA A 221 3.59 -15.77 4.26
CA ALA A 221 3.93 -15.10 5.51
C ALA A 221 2.81 -15.12 6.56
N PHE A 222 1.56 -14.94 6.15
CA PHE A 222 0.41 -14.93 7.08
C PHE A 222 0.21 -16.20 7.90
N PRO A 223 0.54 -17.41 7.42
CA PRO A 223 0.49 -18.60 8.29
C PRO A 223 1.34 -18.48 9.55
N ALA A 224 2.51 -17.82 9.50
CA ALA A 224 3.34 -17.62 10.69
C ALA A 224 2.66 -16.69 11.71
N LEU A 225 2.02 -15.61 11.25
CA LEU A 225 1.21 -14.74 12.11
C LEU A 225 0.01 -15.48 12.70
N PHE A 226 -0.68 -16.29 11.90
CA PHE A 226 -1.81 -17.08 12.36
C PHE A 226 -1.42 -18.04 13.49
N VAL A 227 -0.32 -18.79 13.30
CA VAL A 227 0.20 -19.70 14.32
C VAL A 227 0.57 -18.94 15.59
N SER A 228 1.26 -17.79 15.48
CA SER A 228 1.62 -16.98 16.66
C SER A 228 0.39 -16.44 17.39
N ALA A 229 -0.67 -16.04 16.67
CA ALA A 229 -1.92 -15.60 17.26
C ALA A 229 -2.64 -16.73 18.02
N VAL A 230 -2.67 -17.93 17.45
CA VAL A 230 -3.25 -19.12 18.10
C VAL A 230 -2.46 -19.48 19.37
N MET A 231 -1.13 -19.56 19.29
CA MET A 231 -0.27 -19.88 20.43
C MET A 231 -0.41 -18.84 21.54
N MET A 232 -0.47 -17.54 21.22
CA MET A 232 -0.71 -16.48 22.19
C MET A 232 -2.11 -16.57 22.83
N THR A 233 -3.11 -16.93 22.03
CA THR A 233 -4.46 -17.17 22.57
C THR A 233 -4.46 -18.32 23.59
N LEU A 234 -3.74 -19.40 23.31
CA LEU A 234 -3.60 -20.54 24.22
C LEU A 234 -2.85 -20.15 25.50
N ASP A 235 -1.79 -19.35 25.40
CA ASP A 235 -1.08 -18.81 26.57
C ASP A 235 -2.02 -17.98 27.45
N LYS A 236 -2.93 -17.18 26.84
CA LYS A 236 -3.89 -16.34 27.57
C LYS A 236 -5.05 -17.12 28.20
N VAL A 237 -5.65 -18.09 27.49
CA VAL A 237 -6.91 -18.73 27.91
C VAL A 237 -6.75 -20.14 28.46
N ALA A 238 -5.71 -20.87 28.05
CA ALA A 238 -5.46 -22.25 28.45
C ALA A 238 -4.27 -22.42 29.39
N GLY A 239 -3.57 -21.33 29.76
CA GLY A 239 -2.43 -21.37 30.66
C GLY A 239 -1.22 -22.10 30.11
N THR A 240 -1.07 -22.17 28.78
CA THR A 240 0.15 -22.67 28.15
C THR A 240 1.28 -21.64 28.29
N SER A 241 2.51 -22.04 28.05
CA SER A 241 3.70 -21.18 28.19
C SER A 241 4.57 -21.19 26.92
N PHE A 242 3.97 -21.01 25.75
CA PHE A 242 4.73 -20.93 24.50
C PHE A 242 5.66 -19.70 24.46
N PHE A 243 5.12 -18.56 24.88
CA PHE A 243 5.81 -17.27 24.84
C PHE A 243 6.05 -16.65 26.21
N MET A 244 5.45 -17.23 27.25
CA MET A 244 5.46 -16.69 28.61
C MET A 244 6.52 -17.37 29.44
N PRO A 245 7.65 -16.66 29.76
CA PRO A 245 8.62 -17.19 30.72
C PRO A 245 8.07 -17.16 32.12
N ALA A 246 8.75 -17.83 33.07
CA ALA A 246 8.47 -17.67 34.49
C ALA A 246 8.70 -16.20 34.87
N ILE A 247 7.66 -15.53 35.34
CA ILE A 247 7.70 -14.10 35.67
C ILE A 247 6.93 -13.81 36.96
N MET A 248 7.36 -12.74 37.62
CA MET A 248 6.64 -12.12 38.72
C MET A 248 6.02 -10.80 38.23
N SER A 249 4.72 -10.63 38.41
CA SER A 249 4.03 -9.39 38.10
C SER A 249 3.31 -8.86 39.33
N MET A 250 3.51 -7.57 39.64
CA MET A 250 2.90 -6.92 40.81
C MET A 250 3.12 -7.68 42.15
N GLY A 251 4.29 -8.31 42.31
CA GLY A 251 4.64 -9.08 43.49
C GLY A 251 4.04 -10.49 43.55
N GLN A 252 3.37 -10.96 42.51
CA GLN A 252 2.82 -12.30 42.40
C GLN A 252 3.52 -13.10 41.31
N ASN A 253 3.88 -14.34 41.60
CA ASN A 253 4.31 -15.27 40.58
C ASN A 253 3.11 -15.63 39.68
N LEU A 254 3.30 -15.54 38.39
CA LEU A 254 2.32 -16.03 37.42
C LEU A 254 2.64 -17.48 37.07
N ASP A 255 1.59 -18.28 36.84
CA ASP A 255 1.71 -19.72 36.57
C ASP A 255 2.18 -20.01 35.11
N TYR A 256 3.27 -19.36 34.69
CA TYR A 256 3.90 -19.60 33.38
C TYR A 256 5.28 -20.20 33.59
N GLU A 257 5.62 -21.20 32.78
CA GLU A 257 6.88 -21.92 32.89
C GLU A 257 7.56 -22.09 31.52
N GLY A 258 8.76 -21.55 31.37
CA GLY A 258 9.69 -21.93 30.31
C GLY A 258 9.43 -21.42 28.90
N GLY A 259 8.49 -20.50 28.69
CA GLY A 259 8.23 -19.90 27.39
C GLY A 259 9.28 -18.88 26.92
N SER A 260 9.27 -18.55 25.63
CA SER A 260 10.23 -17.62 25.03
C SER A 260 9.56 -16.47 24.28
N PRO A 261 9.63 -15.23 24.79
CA PRO A 261 9.17 -14.05 24.04
C PRO A 261 9.87 -13.87 22.69
N ILE A 262 11.13 -14.29 22.57
CA ILE A 262 11.90 -14.20 21.32
C ILE A 262 11.31 -15.11 20.25
N LEU A 263 10.75 -16.26 20.62
CA LEU A 263 10.05 -17.14 19.67
C LEU A 263 8.88 -16.41 19.01
N PHE A 264 8.07 -15.67 19.80
CA PHE A 264 7.00 -14.86 19.25
C PHE A 264 7.54 -13.81 18.28
N GLN A 265 8.61 -13.11 18.66
CA GLN A 265 9.18 -12.06 17.81
C GLN A 265 9.67 -12.63 16.47
N HIS A 266 10.29 -13.81 16.44
CA HIS A 266 10.67 -14.46 15.18
C HIS A 266 9.46 -14.83 14.32
N LEU A 267 8.42 -15.42 14.88
CA LEU A 267 7.19 -15.75 14.17
C LEU A 267 6.47 -14.50 13.65
N PHE A 268 6.37 -13.47 14.50
CA PHE A 268 5.75 -12.20 14.11
C PHE A 268 6.54 -11.51 12.99
N TRP A 269 7.87 -11.39 13.08
CA TRP A 269 8.66 -10.68 12.09
C TRP A 269 8.91 -11.48 10.83
N PHE A 270 8.86 -12.79 10.87
CA PHE A 270 8.81 -13.63 9.66
C PHE A 270 7.59 -13.29 8.79
N PHE A 271 6.51 -12.85 9.41
CA PHE A 271 5.40 -12.19 8.73
C PHE A 271 5.65 -10.69 8.54
N GLY A 272 6.04 -9.97 9.59
CA GLY A 272 6.00 -8.50 9.63
C GLY A 272 6.91 -7.82 8.62
N HIS A 273 8.07 -8.39 8.29
CA HIS A 273 8.90 -7.83 7.23
C HIS A 273 8.35 -8.10 5.82
N PRO A 274 7.95 -9.31 5.43
CA PRO A 274 7.18 -9.51 4.19
C PRO A 274 5.93 -8.61 4.11
N GLU A 275 5.24 -8.31 5.21
CA GLU A 275 4.08 -7.43 5.23
C GLU A 275 4.40 -6.03 4.71
N VAL A 276 5.54 -5.45 5.08
CA VAL A 276 5.91 -4.12 4.55
C VAL A 276 6.11 -4.15 3.02
N TYR A 277 6.52 -5.29 2.46
CA TYR A 277 6.60 -5.49 1.00
C TYR A 277 5.27 -5.88 0.37
N ILE A 278 4.35 -6.51 1.10
CA ILE A 278 2.96 -6.74 0.65
C ILE A 278 2.27 -5.39 0.38
N VAL A 279 2.60 -4.37 1.15
CA VAL A 279 2.15 -2.99 0.93
C VAL A 279 2.97 -2.29 -0.17
N ALA A 280 4.30 -2.41 -0.14
CA ALA A 280 5.18 -1.64 -1.03
C ALA A 280 5.15 -2.13 -2.48
N LEU A 281 5.11 -3.44 -2.74
CA LEU A 281 5.19 -3.97 -4.11
C LEU A 281 4.00 -3.58 -5.00
N PRO A 282 2.74 -3.62 -4.53
CA PRO A 282 1.63 -3.06 -5.30
C PRO A 282 1.81 -1.56 -5.58
N ALA A 283 2.25 -0.79 -4.57
CA ALA A 283 2.54 0.63 -4.75
C ALA A 283 3.62 0.86 -5.82
N PHE A 284 4.68 0.05 -5.85
CA PHE A 284 5.73 0.09 -6.88
C PHE A 284 5.20 -0.22 -8.27
N GLY A 285 4.26 -1.14 -8.37
CA GLY A 285 3.59 -1.47 -9.63
C GLY A 285 2.72 -0.32 -10.11
N LEU A 286 1.77 0.11 -9.29
CA LEU A 286 0.83 1.18 -9.61
C LEU A 286 1.54 2.48 -10.00
N VAL A 287 2.55 2.91 -9.22
CA VAL A 287 3.31 4.13 -9.56
C VAL A 287 4.05 4.01 -10.89
N SER A 288 4.51 2.81 -11.26
CA SER A 288 5.16 2.60 -12.55
C SER A 288 4.22 2.83 -13.73
N ASP A 289 2.97 2.38 -13.60
CA ASP A 289 1.93 2.62 -14.62
C ASP A 289 1.53 4.09 -14.68
N LEU A 290 1.40 4.76 -13.53
CA LEU A 290 1.16 6.22 -13.47
C LEU A 290 2.29 6.99 -14.17
N LEU A 291 3.55 6.69 -13.83
CA LEU A 291 4.70 7.40 -14.40
C LEU A 291 4.77 7.24 -15.92
N SER A 292 4.64 6.03 -16.44
CA SER A 292 4.69 5.77 -17.87
C SER A 292 3.57 6.49 -18.61
N THR A 293 2.33 6.37 -18.11
CA THR A 293 1.16 7.01 -18.73
C THR A 293 1.28 8.52 -18.78
N HIS A 294 1.68 9.15 -17.67
CA HIS A 294 1.71 10.61 -17.59
C HIS A 294 3.05 11.23 -18.01
N ALA A 295 4.14 10.44 -18.15
CA ALA A 295 5.37 10.87 -18.81
C ALA A 295 5.32 10.65 -20.33
N ARG A 296 4.28 9.99 -20.85
CA ARG A 296 4.13 9.65 -22.29
C ARG A 296 5.35 8.90 -22.81
N LYS A 297 5.90 8.02 -21.97
CA LYS A 297 7.12 7.30 -22.28
C LYS A 297 7.05 5.88 -21.77
N ALA A 298 7.57 4.96 -22.56
CA ALA A 298 7.74 3.56 -22.15
C ALA A 298 8.50 3.46 -20.82
N ILE A 299 8.05 2.58 -19.91
CA ILE A 299 8.75 2.35 -18.66
C ILE A 299 10.19 1.89 -18.94
N PHE A 300 11.16 2.59 -18.37
CA PHE A 300 12.57 2.22 -18.57
C PHE A 300 12.89 0.91 -17.86
N GLY A 301 13.55 0.01 -18.57
CA GLY A 301 14.05 -1.25 -18.00
C GLY A 301 12.96 -2.19 -17.46
N TYR A 302 11.84 -2.34 -18.14
CA TYR A 302 10.71 -3.18 -17.73
C TYR A 302 11.13 -4.56 -17.17
N ARG A 303 11.98 -5.29 -17.89
CA ARG A 303 12.44 -6.61 -17.43
C ARG A 303 13.22 -6.53 -16.11
N MET A 304 14.05 -5.49 -15.95
CA MET A 304 14.78 -5.24 -14.70
C MET A 304 13.83 -4.90 -13.55
N MET A 305 12.75 -4.14 -13.85
CA MET A 305 11.70 -3.83 -12.86
C MET A 305 10.98 -5.08 -12.38
N VAL A 306 10.65 -6.01 -13.29
CA VAL A 306 10.05 -7.31 -12.94
C VAL A 306 11.01 -8.13 -12.08
N TRP A 307 12.27 -8.28 -12.49
CA TRP A 307 13.27 -9.02 -11.71
C TRP A 307 13.53 -8.38 -10.34
N ALA A 308 13.50 -7.04 -10.25
CA ALA A 308 13.62 -6.35 -8.98
C ALA A 308 12.44 -6.65 -8.04
N ILE A 309 11.20 -6.71 -8.55
CA ILE A 309 10.02 -7.11 -7.76
C ILE A 309 10.21 -8.54 -7.21
N LEU A 310 10.62 -9.48 -8.07
CA LEU A 310 10.84 -10.88 -7.67
C LEU A 310 11.97 -11.02 -6.67
N ALA A 311 13.08 -10.30 -6.87
CA ALA A 311 14.24 -10.31 -5.97
C ALA A 311 13.87 -9.73 -4.58
N ILE A 312 13.17 -8.59 -4.51
CA ILE A 312 12.68 -8.01 -3.26
C ILE A 312 11.80 -9.02 -2.54
N GLY A 313 10.84 -9.62 -3.27
CA GLY A 313 9.95 -10.62 -2.69
C GLY A 313 10.70 -11.82 -2.11
N GLY A 314 11.65 -12.41 -2.83
CA GLY A 314 12.45 -13.54 -2.35
C GLY A 314 13.32 -13.17 -1.14
N LEU A 315 14.01 -12.02 -1.21
CA LEU A 315 14.87 -11.54 -0.13
C LEU A 315 14.10 -11.22 1.15
N SER A 316 12.84 -10.82 1.05
CA SER A 316 12.02 -10.42 2.21
C SER A 316 11.93 -11.52 3.29
N PHE A 317 12.08 -12.79 2.91
CA PHE A 317 12.03 -13.92 3.86
C PHE A 317 13.36 -14.22 4.57
N ILE A 318 14.44 -13.51 4.28
CA ILE A 318 15.75 -13.73 4.91
C ILE A 318 16.32 -12.49 5.60
N VAL A 319 15.47 -11.48 5.85
CA VAL A 319 15.89 -10.19 6.45
C VAL A 319 15.12 -9.82 7.70
N TRP A 320 14.10 -10.58 8.11
CA TRP A 320 13.09 -10.18 9.12
C TRP A 320 13.69 -9.78 10.47
N ALA A 321 14.80 -10.38 10.90
CA ALA A 321 15.31 -10.16 12.24
C ALA A 321 16.14 -8.88 12.40
N HIS A 322 16.23 -8.01 11.38
CA HIS A 322 16.72 -6.65 11.58
C HIS A 322 15.76 -5.82 12.48
N HIS A 323 14.53 -6.25 12.65
CA HIS A 323 13.61 -5.70 13.65
C HIS A 323 13.90 -6.15 15.09
N MET A 324 14.92 -6.98 15.30
CA MET A 324 15.19 -7.68 16.55
C MET A 324 16.63 -7.48 17.08
N TYR A 325 17.40 -6.52 16.55
CA TYR A 325 18.80 -6.33 16.94
C TYR A 325 19.00 -6.09 18.45
N VAL A 326 18.03 -5.42 19.10
CA VAL A 326 18.08 -5.12 20.54
C VAL A 326 17.28 -6.12 21.42
N SER A 327 16.78 -7.23 20.85
CA SER A 327 15.97 -8.21 21.57
C SER A 327 16.76 -9.30 22.31
N GLY A 328 18.08 -9.19 22.33
CA GLY A 328 18.96 -10.23 22.94
C GLY A 328 19.34 -11.36 21.98
N MET A 329 19.22 -11.13 20.67
CA MET A 329 19.64 -12.06 19.63
C MET A 329 21.16 -12.26 19.61
N ASN A 330 21.61 -13.46 19.23
CA ASN A 330 23.03 -13.75 19.06
C ASN A 330 23.67 -12.77 18.04
N PRO A 331 24.81 -12.11 18.36
CA PRO A 331 25.48 -11.12 17.50
C PRO A 331 25.80 -11.62 16.09
N TYR A 332 26.12 -12.90 15.92
CA TYR A 332 26.34 -13.48 14.58
C TYR A 332 25.10 -13.45 13.70
N PHE A 333 23.92 -13.69 14.27
CA PHE A 333 22.67 -13.53 13.53
C PHE A 333 22.39 -12.05 13.24
N GLY A 334 22.73 -11.14 14.15
CA GLY A 334 22.65 -9.70 13.90
C GLY A 334 23.46 -9.30 12.66
N PHE A 335 24.70 -9.76 12.55
CA PHE A 335 25.53 -9.52 11.37
C PHE A 335 24.97 -10.15 10.09
N PHE A 336 24.48 -11.40 10.16
CA PHE A 336 23.83 -12.06 9.02
C PHE A 336 22.63 -11.26 8.51
N PHE A 337 21.71 -10.88 9.42
CA PHE A 337 20.51 -10.14 9.03
C PHE A 337 20.82 -8.71 8.57
N ALA A 338 21.87 -8.07 9.09
CA ALA A 338 22.33 -6.78 8.57
C ALA A 338 22.83 -6.90 7.13
N THR A 339 23.62 -7.93 6.83
CA THR A 339 24.13 -8.17 5.49
C THR A 339 23.01 -8.43 4.49
N THR A 340 22.10 -9.34 4.80
CA THR A 340 20.97 -9.66 3.92
C THR A 340 20.03 -8.48 3.72
N THR A 341 19.82 -7.68 4.77
CA THR A 341 19.00 -6.45 4.72
C THR A 341 19.62 -5.41 3.79
N LEU A 342 20.93 -5.20 3.84
CA LEU A 342 21.60 -4.25 2.94
C LEU A 342 21.57 -4.71 1.48
N ILE A 343 21.55 -6.01 1.21
CA ILE A 343 21.43 -6.54 -0.16
C ILE A 343 20.08 -6.15 -0.79
N ILE A 344 18.99 -6.09 -0.03
CA ILE A 344 17.67 -5.73 -0.58
C ILE A 344 17.60 -4.28 -1.10
N ALA A 345 18.54 -3.44 -0.66
CA ALA A 345 18.65 -2.06 -1.17
C ALA A 345 19.02 -2.04 -2.67
N VAL A 346 19.72 -3.04 -3.18
CA VAL A 346 20.16 -3.09 -4.60
C VAL A 346 18.96 -3.18 -5.55
N PRO A 347 18.08 -4.20 -5.48
CA PRO A 347 16.91 -4.25 -6.35
C PRO A 347 15.96 -3.07 -6.12
N THR A 348 15.89 -2.52 -4.91
CA THR A 348 15.10 -1.32 -4.62
C THR A 348 15.66 -0.08 -5.32
N ALA A 349 16.98 0.12 -5.29
CA ALA A 349 17.65 1.20 -6.00
C ALA A 349 17.44 1.10 -7.52
N ILE A 350 17.49 -0.10 -8.11
CA ILE A 350 17.19 -0.32 -9.54
C ILE A 350 15.81 0.24 -9.88
N LYS A 351 14.81 0.04 -9.02
CA LYS A 351 13.46 0.58 -9.27
C LYS A 351 13.45 2.11 -9.25
N VAL A 352 14.08 2.72 -8.27
CA VAL A 352 14.16 4.20 -8.16
C VAL A 352 14.85 4.78 -9.39
N TYR A 353 15.99 4.23 -9.80
CA TYR A 353 16.70 4.67 -11.02
C TYR A 353 15.82 4.54 -12.27
N ASN A 354 15.11 3.42 -12.43
CA ASN A 354 14.27 3.19 -13.58
C ASN A 354 13.06 4.15 -13.62
N TRP A 355 12.50 4.54 -12.47
CA TRP A 355 11.46 5.56 -12.40
C TRP A 355 12.00 6.94 -12.82
N VAL A 356 13.17 7.33 -12.33
CA VAL A 356 13.82 8.60 -12.72
C VAL A 356 14.17 8.59 -14.22
N LEU A 357 14.70 7.47 -14.74
CA LEU A 357 15.01 7.32 -16.16
C LEU A 357 13.75 7.26 -17.05
N THR A 358 12.62 6.85 -16.52
CA THR A 358 11.33 6.94 -17.21
C THR A 358 10.89 8.40 -17.34
N LEU A 359 11.11 9.22 -16.31
CA LEU A 359 10.84 10.66 -16.37
C LEU A 359 11.81 11.41 -17.26
N TRP A 360 13.07 10.99 -17.32
CA TRP A 360 14.12 11.64 -18.11
C TRP A 360 13.75 11.64 -19.59
N GLN A 361 13.72 12.83 -20.21
CA GLN A 361 13.29 13.04 -21.62
C GLN A 361 11.87 12.53 -21.93
N GLY A 362 10.99 12.45 -20.96
CA GLY A 362 9.57 12.19 -21.17
C GLY A 362 8.80 13.48 -21.44
N ASN A 363 7.69 13.37 -22.18
CA ASN A 363 6.72 14.46 -22.34
C ASN A 363 5.78 14.51 -21.13
N ILE A 364 6.28 15.05 -20.00
CA ILE A 364 5.63 14.96 -18.70
C ILE A 364 4.37 15.81 -18.65
N ARG A 365 3.22 15.18 -18.49
CA ARG A 365 1.93 15.84 -18.23
C ARG A 365 1.73 15.95 -16.71
N MET A 366 1.83 17.17 -16.15
CA MET A 366 1.70 17.45 -14.71
C MET A 366 0.24 17.36 -14.23
N THR A 367 -0.36 16.19 -14.40
CA THR A 367 -1.68 15.83 -13.88
C THR A 367 -1.63 15.56 -12.37
N VAL A 368 -2.79 15.51 -11.71
CA VAL A 368 -2.83 15.16 -10.27
C VAL A 368 -2.22 13.77 -10.00
N PRO A 369 -2.54 12.69 -10.76
CA PRO A 369 -1.85 11.41 -10.60
C PRO A 369 -0.33 11.51 -10.71
N MET A 370 0.18 12.29 -11.67
CA MET A 370 1.63 12.48 -11.86
C MET A 370 2.29 13.20 -10.70
N LEU A 371 1.63 14.20 -10.11
CA LEU A 371 2.13 14.88 -8.91
C LEU A 371 2.32 13.88 -7.77
N PHE A 372 1.32 13.03 -7.51
CA PHE A 372 1.41 12.01 -6.49
C PHE A 372 2.49 10.95 -6.79
N ALA A 373 2.66 10.56 -8.04
CA ALA A 373 3.71 9.62 -8.46
C ALA A 373 5.11 10.20 -8.24
N ILE A 374 5.34 11.47 -8.57
CA ILE A 374 6.59 12.17 -8.31
C ILE A 374 6.80 12.32 -6.79
N GLY A 375 5.76 12.72 -6.06
CA GLY A 375 5.79 12.83 -4.59
C GLY A 375 6.18 11.50 -3.93
N PHE A 376 5.67 10.37 -4.44
CA PHE A 376 6.09 9.05 -4.01
C PHE A 376 7.60 8.82 -4.21
N ILE A 377 8.15 9.09 -5.41
CA ILE A 377 9.57 8.87 -5.68
C ILE A 377 10.44 9.62 -4.66
N PHE A 378 10.13 10.90 -4.41
CA PHE A 378 10.88 11.69 -3.44
C PHE A 378 10.76 11.13 -2.02
N THR A 379 9.54 10.87 -1.55
CA THR A 379 9.28 10.42 -0.18
C THR A 379 9.86 9.03 0.06
N PHE A 380 9.64 8.10 -0.88
CA PHE A 380 10.17 6.74 -0.80
C PHE A 380 11.70 6.70 -0.86
N THR A 381 12.33 7.52 -1.71
CA THR A 381 13.80 7.61 -1.79
C THR A 381 14.39 8.11 -0.49
N HIS A 382 13.82 9.17 0.09
CA HIS A 382 14.26 9.69 1.39
C HIS A 382 14.15 8.60 2.48
N GLY A 383 12.97 7.99 2.62
CA GLY A 383 12.74 6.93 3.59
C GLY A 383 13.64 5.70 3.36
N GLY A 384 13.88 5.32 2.10
CA GLY A 384 14.77 4.22 1.75
C GLY A 384 16.23 4.47 2.14
N LEU A 385 16.72 5.71 1.98
CA LEU A 385 18.06 6.08 2.44
C LEU A 385 18.19 5.98 3.96
N THR A 386 17.18 6.40 4.74
CA THR A 386 17.19 6.23 6.20
C THR A 386 17.11 4.75 6.63
N GLY A 387 16.59 3.88 5.77
CA GLY A 387 16.59 2.43 5.97
C GLY A 387 17.99 1.80 5.99
N ILE A 388 18.96 2.40 5.28
CA ILE A 388 20.36 1.96 5.33
C ILE A 388 20.96 2.13 6.73
N PHE A 389 20.57 3.19 7.44
CA PHE A 389 20.98 3.42 8.83
C PHE A 389 20.45 2.30 9.73
N LEU A 390 19.16 2.00 9.67
CA LEU A 390 18.50 0.98 10.49
C LEU A 390 18.84 -0.45 10.06
N GLY A 391 19.23 -0.67 8.80
CA GLY A 391 19.69 -1.97 8.30
C GLY A 391 21.08 -2.35 8.81
N ASN A 392 21.89 -1.40 9.23
CA ASN A 392 23.20 -1.64 9.81
C ASN A 392 23.07 -1.81 11.34
N VAL A 393 23.40 -2.98 11.85
CA VAL A 393 23.23 -3.32 13.27
C VAL A 393 23.92 -2.33 14.21
N VAL A 394 25.12 -1.85 13.89
CA VAL A 394 25.89 -0.93 14.74
C VAL A 394 25.20 0.44 14.83
N VAL A 395 24.68 0.91 13.70
CA VAL A 395 23.99 2.20 13.62
C VAL A 395 22.57 2.11 14.19
N ASP A 396 21.90 0.97 14.05
CA ASP A 396 20.58 0.75 14.60
C ASP A 396 20.55 0.73 16.13
N LEU A 397 21.58 0.19 16.79
CA LEU A 397 21.60 0.07 18.26
C LEU A 397 21.18 1.36 19.00
N PRO A 398 21.75 2.55 18.70
CA PRO A 398 21.31 3.80 19.33
C PRO A 398 20.01 4.38 18.76
N LEU A 399 19.57 3.99 17.56
CA LEU A 399 18.38 4.51 16.89
C LEU A 399 17.15 3.63 17.11
N SER A 400 17.35 2.37 17.50
CA SER A 400 16.27 1.42 17.73
C SER A 400 15.32 1.95 18.82
N ASP A 401 14.01 1.80 18.60
CA ASP A 401 12.95 2.29 19.48
C ASP A 401 12.94 3.83 19.74
N THR A 402 13.61 4.60 18.88
CA THR A 402 13.51 6.07 18.85
C THR A 402 12.52 6.57 17.78
N TYR A 403 12.28 7.89 17.75
CA TYR A 403 11.50 8.54 16.68
C TYR A 403 12.15 8.46 15.30
N PHE A 404 13.43 8.11 15.19
CA PHE A 404 14.06 7.85 13.90
C PHE A 404 13.40 6.67 13.18
N VAL A 405 13.12 5.60 13.92
CA VAL A 405 12.41 4.42 13.37
C VAL A 405 11.01 4.82 12.92
N VAL A 406 10.30 5.65 13.70
CA VAL A 406 8.95 6.11 13.37
C VAL A 406 8.96 6.94 12.09
N ALA A 407 9.88 7.87 11.95
CA ALA A 407 10.03 8.69 10.76
C ALA A 407 10.37 7.84 9.52
N HIS A 408 11.31 6.91 9.66
CA HIS A 408 11.71 5.99 8.61
C HIS A 408 10.51 5.20 8.05
N PHE A 409 9.84 4.41 8.89
CA PHE A 409 8.80 3.54 8.35
C PHE A 409 7.57 4.32 7.86
N HIS A 410 7.29 5.50 8.41
CA HIS A 410 6.23 6.34 7.85
C HIS A 410 6.58 6.85 6.46
N MET A 411 7.83 7.23 6.20
CA MET A 411 8.22 7.68 4.87
C MET A 411 8.30 6.55 3.84
N VAL A 412 8.64 5.31 4.25
CA VAL A 412 8.76 4.17 3.33
C VAL A 412 7.43 3.43 3.14
N MET A 413 6.74 3.10 4.25
CA MET A 413 5.59 2.21 4.26
C MET A 413 4.28 2.93 4.60
N GLY A 414 4.31 3.98 5.43
CA GLY A 414 3.11 4.72 5.82
C GLY A 414 2.65 5.66 4.71
N VAL A 415 3.41 6.73 4.47
CA VAL A 415 2.97 7.84 3.60
C VAL A 415 3.25 7.59 2.13
N SER A 416 4.42 7.02 1.76
CA SER A 416 4.72 6.77 0.34
C SER A 416 3.66 5.92 -0.34
N PRO A 417 3.24 4.75 0.18
CA PRO A 417 2.14 4.00 -0.40
C PRO A 417 0.81 4.76 -0.41
N ILE A 418 0.52 5.56 0.60
CA ILE A 418 -0.69 6.40 0.63
C ILE A 418 -0.67 7.44 -0.51
N LEU A 419 0.48 8.04 -0.82
CA LEU A 419 0.59 8.92 -2.00
C LEU A 419 0.27 8.16 -3.28
N VAL A 420 0.73 6.91 -3.43
CA VAL A 420 0.37 6.06 -4.58
C VAL A 420 -1.12 5.72 -4.57
N VAL A 421 -1.71 5.39 -3.43
CA VAL A 421 -3.16 5.15 -3.30
C VAL A 421 -3.94 6.35 -3.82
N PHE A 422 -3.61 7.57 -3.39
CA PHE A 422 -4.29 8.78 -3.87
C PHE A 422 -4.07 9.01 -5.36
N GLY A 423 -2.82 8.90 -5.84
CA GLY A 423 -2.51 9.02 -7.25
C GLY A 423 -3.28 8.00 -8.10
N SER A 424 -3.38 6.77 -7.63
CA SER A 424 -4.10 5.68 -8.28
C SER A 424 -5.62 5.89 -8.25
N ILE A 425 -6.19 6.31 -7.13
CA ILE A 425 -7.62 6.64 -7.07
C ILE A 425 -7.92 7.77 -8.07
N TYR A 426 -7.14 8.86 -8.11
CA TYR A 426 -7.32 9.92 -9.10
C TYR A 426 -7.17 9.42 -10.54
N HIS A 427 -6.25 8.48 -10.79
CA HIS A 427 -6.03 7.92 -12.12
C HIS A 427 -7.21 7.08 -12.59
N TRP A 428 -7.65 6.11 -11.79
CA TRP A 428 -8.74 5.21 -12.15
C TRP A 428 -10.14 5.74 -11.82
N TYR A 429 -10.28 6.89 -11.11
CA TYR A 429 -11.57 7.51 -10.82
C TYR A 429 -12.44 7.71 -12.07
N PRO A 430 -11.91 8.22 -13.22
CA PRO A 430 -12.67 8.32 -14.46
C PRO A 430 -13.19 6.97 -14.95
N LYS A 431 -12.40 5.92 -14.82
CA LYS A 431 -12.79 4.57 -15.25
C LYS A 431 -13.86 3.95 -14.34
N ILE A 432 -13.75 4.19 -13.03
CA ILE A 432 -14.70 3.67 -12.04
C ILE A 432 -16.04 4.39 -12.11
N THR A 433 -16.05 5.69 -12.39
CA THR A 433 -17.23 6.54 -12.23
C THR A 433 -17.78 7.12 -13.53
N GLY A 434 -17.00 7.11 -14.61
CA GLY A 434 -17.30 7.82 -15.86
C GLY A 434 -17.16 9.35 -15.76
N LYS A 435 -16.69 9.89 -14.63
CA LYS A 435 -16.61 11.32 -14.35
C LYS A 435 -15.18 11.76 -14.04
N MET A 436 -14.84 12.99 -14.43
CA MET A 436 -13.60 13.65 -14.05
C MET A 436 -13.76 14.33 -12.69
N PHE A 437 -12.74 14.22 -11.85
CA PHE A 437 -12.64 14.95 -10.58
C PHE A 437 -12.17 16.39 -10.78
N ASN A 438 -12.31 17.24 -9.75
CA ASN A 438 -11.83 18.62 -9.79
C ASN A 438 -10.30 18.66 -9.64
N GLN A 439 -9.60 19.06 -10.70
CA GLN A 439 -8.14 19.12 -10.77
C GLN A 439 -7.53 20.09 -9.75
N THR A 440 -8.17 21.23 -9.51
CA THR A 440 -7.68 22.25 -8.56
C THR A 440 -7.68 21.71 -7.14
N LEU A 441 -8.78 21.10 -6.70
CA LEU A 441 -8.87 20.45 -5.39
C LEU A 441 -7.85 19.31 -5.26
N GLY A 442 -7.66 18.53 -6.33
CA GLY A 442 -6.64 17.47 -6.35
C GLY A 442 -5.21 18.01 -6.18
N LYS A 443 -4.88 19.14 -6.80
CA LYS A 443 -3.58 19.81 -6.64
C LYS A 443 -3.39 20.36 -5.22
N TRP A 444 -4.41 20.98 -4.63
CA TRP A 444 -4.34 21.45 -3.23
C TRP A 444 -4.16 20.28 -2.27
N HIS A 445 -4.91 19.20 -2.44
CA HIS A 445 -4.75 17.98 -1.66
C HIS A 445 -3.31 17.45 -1.74
N PHE A 446 -2.73 17.37 -2.94
CA PHE A 446 -1.35 16.93 -3.13
C PHE A 446 -0.36 17.81 -2.39
N TRP A 447 -0.37 19.13 -2.63
CA TRP A 447 0.66 20.02 -2.10
C TRP A 447 0.63 20.09 -0.58
N ILE A 448 -0.56 20.16 0.04
CA ILE A 448 -0.68 20.16 1.50
C ILE A 448 -0.18 18.83 2.07
N THR A 449 -0.56 17.71 1.48
CA THR A 449 -0.13 16.37 1.93
C THR A 449 1.37 16.19 1.77
N PHE A 450 1.93 16.52 0.60
CA PHE A 450 3.34 16.30 0.30
C PHE A 450 4.27 17.18 1.15
N LEU A 451 4.03 18.49 1.18
CA LEU A 451 4.84 19.42 1.99
C LEU A 451 4.67 19.14 3.49
N GLY A 452 3.45 18.86 3.92
CA GLY A 452 3.17 18.50 5.30
C GLY A 452 3.83 17.20 5.74
N THR A 453 3.97 16.23 4.85
CA THR A 453 4.75 14.99 5.11
C THR A 453 6.18 15.32 5.53
N TYR A 454 6.85 16.20 4.81
CA TYR A 454 8.20 16.62 5.16
C TYR A 454 8.26 17.47 6.43
N ALA A 455 7.26 18.33 6.66
CA ALA A 455 7.14 19.10 7.90
C ALA A 455 6.92 18.23 9.16
N ILE A 456 6.40 17.01 8.98
CA ILE A 456 6.22 16.03 10.06
C ILE A 456 7.47 15.17 10.24
N TYR A 457 7.93 14.50 9.18
CA TYR A 457 8.87 13.38 9.32
C TYR A 457 10.34 13.79 9.27
N LEU A 458 10.73 14.94 8.67
CA LEU A 458 12.10 15.45 8.78
C LEU A 458 12.44 15.82 10.23
N PRO A 459 11.64 16.66 10.94
CA PRO A 459 11.91 16.94 12.34
C PRO A 459 11.83 15.68 13.21
N MET A 460 11.00 14.70 12.83
CA MET A 460 10.87 13.45 13.57
C MET A 460 12.15 12.58 13.48
N HIS A 461 12.88 12.59 12.36
CA HIS A 461 14.21 11.95 12.28
C HIS A 461 15.19 12.65 13.25
N TYR A 462 15.13 13.97 13.33
CA TYR A 462 15.98 14.73 14.25
C TYR A 462 15.66 14.42 15.72
N LEU A 463 14.37 14.27 16.09
CA LEU A 463 13.97 13.77 17.41
C LEU A 463 14.61 12.41 17.71
N GLY A 464 14.69 11.52 16.73
CA GLY A 464 15.36 10.23 16.88
C GLY A 464 16.86 10.35 17.14
N PHE A 465 17.56 11.26 16.47
CA PHE A 465 18.97 11.55 16.74
C PHE A 465 19.21 12.16 18.12
N LEU A 466 18.23 12.87 18.67
CA LEU A 466 18.25 13.33 20.06
C LEU A 466 17.97 12.23 21.08
N GLY A 467 17.73 10.98 20.64
CA GLY A 467 17.43 9.85 21.51
C GLY A 467 15.99 9.83 22.05
N VAL A 468 15.08 10.62 21.49
CA VAL A 468 13.67 10.64 21.94
C VAL A 468 13.01 9.30 21.68
N PRO A 469 12.56 8.56 22.71
CA PRO A 469 11.99 7.23 22.55
C PRO A 469 10.59 7.31 21.93
N ARG A 470 10.23 6.29 21.16
CA ARG A 470 8.87 6.13 20.63
C ARG A 470 7.94 5.48 21.67
N ARG A 471 6.63 5.69 21.52
CA ARG A 471 5.56 5.05 22.31
C ARG A 471 5.49 5.51 23.78
N TYR A 472 6.07 6.62 24.15
CA TYR A 472 5.98 7.18 25.52
C TYR A 472 4.83 8.17 25.61
N TYR A 473 3.99 8.01 26.66
CA TYR A 473 2.90 8.94 26.98
C TYR A 473 3.43 10.24 27.58
N ALA A 474 4.23 10.13 28.64
CA ALA A 474 4.80 11.24 29.39
C ALA A 474 6.23 11.54 28.91
N MET A 475 6.36 12.45 27.98
CA MET A 475 7.69 12.93 27.55
C MET A 475 8.23 14.05 28.43
N GLY A 476 7.35 14.76 29.17
CA GLY A 476 7.68 15.96 29.95
C GLY A 476 8.42 15.71 31.24
N ASP A 477 8.32 14.51 31.81
CA ASP A 477 8.87 14.18 33.13
C ASP A 477 10.32 13.64 33.09
N THR A 478 10.95 13.69 31.91
CA THR A 478 12.29 13.13 31.74
C THR A 478 13.34 14.25 31.70
N GLU A 479 14.15 14.36 32.72
CA GLU A 479 15.25 15.34 32.84
C GLU A 479 16.27 15.30 31.71
N PHE A 480 16.34 14.20 30.94
CA PHE A 480 17.26 14.03 29.81
C PHE A 480 16.70 14.52 28.48
N MET A 481 15.42 14.96 28.42
CA MET A 481 14.84 15.48 27.18
C MET A 481 15.23 16.93 26.96
N PRO A 482 15.85 17.28 25.81
CA PRO A 482 16.14 18.67 25.52
C PRO A 482 14.85 19.46 25.28
N GLU A 483 14.81 20.70 25.72
CA GLU A 483 13.66 21.62 25.53
C GLU A 483 13.23 21.72 24.06
N SER A 484 14.19 21.65 23.13
CA SER A 484 13.94 21.62 21.69
C SER A 484 13.04 20.47 21.23
N ALA A 485 13.05 19.33 21.93
CA ALA A 485 12.20 18.17 21.61
C ALA A 485 10.71 18.52 21.78
N PHE A 486 10.34 19.32 22.77
CA PHE A 486 8.95 19.76 22.97
C PHE A 486 8.49 20.70 21.87
N THR A 487 9.29 21.70 21.53
CA THR A 487 8.97 22.66 20.45
C THR A 487 8.82 21.93 19.10
N LEU A 488 9.69 20.95 18.80
CA LEU A 488 9.58 20.12 17.62
C LEU A 488 8.32 19.27 17.63
N ASN A 489 7.96 18.64 18.75
CA ASN A 489 6.72 17.87 18.85
C ASN A 489 5.46 18.72 18.65
N GLN A 490 5.45 19.96 19.12
CA GLN A 490 4.36 20.90 18.86
C GLN A 490 4.25 21.21 17.36
N SER A 491 5.34 21.54 16.70
CA SER A 491 5.38 21.82 15.26
C SER A 491 4.95 20.61 14.43
N ILE A 492 5.43 19.42 14.77
CA ILE A 492 5.02 18.15 14.15
C ILE A 492 3.53 17.91 14.33
N THR A 493 2.99 18.17 15.53
CA THR A 493 1.55 17.97 15.81
C THR A 493 0.68 18.89 14.98
N ILE A 494 1.01 20.20 14.92
CA ILE A 494 0.27 21.17 14.10
C ILE A 494 0.30 20.74 12.64
N SER A 495 1.46 20.37 12.12
CA SER A 495 1.62 19.89 10.74
C SER A 495 0.79 18.62 10.49
N ALA A 496 0.78 17.67 11.42
CA ALA A 496 0.01 16.44 11.30
C ALA A 496 -1.51 16.69 11.27
N LEU A 497 -2.00 17.62 12.09
CA LEU A 497 -3.42 18.01 12.08
C LEU A 497 -3.81 18.69 10.76
N ILE A 498 -2.94 19.54 10.20
CA ILE A 498 -3.15 20.18 8.89
C ILE A 498 -3.20 19.10 7.79
N VAL A 499 -2.26 18.17 7.77
CA VAL A 499 -2.23 17.05 6.80
C VAL A 499 -3.47 16.17 6.97
N GLY A 500 -3.87 15.85 8.20
CA GLY A 500 -5.07 15.09 8.48
C GLY A 500 -6.33 15.78 7.95
N ALA A 501 -6.45 17.09 8.16
CA ALA A 501 -7.54 17.90 7.63
C ALA A 501 -7.57 17.94 6.10
N ALA A 502 -6.40 17.95 5.44
CA ALA A 502 -6.31 17.95 3.98
C ALA A 502 -6.93 16.69 3.34
N GLN A 503 -7.01 15.56 4.06
CA GLN A 503 -7.63 14.35 3.54
C GLN A 503 -9.13 14.52 3.31
N PHE A 504 -9.78 15.44 4.01
CA PHE A 504 -11.20 15.77 3.76
C PHE A 504 -11.37 16.53 2.43
N ILE A 505 -10.35 17.23 1.92
CA ILE A 505 -10.37 17.82 0.56
C ILE A 505 -10.50 16.70 -0.48
N PHE A 506 -9.74 15.60 -0.30
CA PHE A 506 -9.84 14.43 -1.17
C PHE A 506 -11.24 13.82 -1.13
N LEU A 507 -11.76 13.51 0.05
CA LEU A 507 -13.09 12.92 0.19
C LEU A 507 -14.17 13.81 -0.43
N TYR A 508 -14.13 15.11 -0.14
CA TYR A 508 -15.04 16.08 -0.73
C TYR A 508 -14.96 16.08 -2.26
N ASN A 509 -13.73 16.11 -2.81
CA ASN A 509 -13.53 16.09 -4.26
C ASN A 509 -14.11 14.82 -4.89
N MET A 510 -13.87 13.65 -4.33
CA MET A 510 -14.40 12.38 -4.84
C MET A 510 -15.94 12.38 -4.81
N ILE A 511 -16.55 12.73 -3.68
CA ILE A 511 -18.02 12.69 -3.52
C ILE A 511 -18.72 13.71 -4.41
N VAL A 512 -18.23 14.94 -4.48
CA VAL A 512 -18.87 16.00 -5.28
C VAL A 512 -18.72 15.72 -6.77
N SER A 513 -17.59 15.18 -7.19
CA SER A 513 -17.31 14.87 -8.59
C SER A 513 -18.18 13.73 -9.14
N LEU A 514 -18.69 12.84 -8.29
CA LEU A 514 -19.70 11.84 -8.73
C LEU A 514 -20.95 12.50 -9.35
N LYS A 515 -21.38 13.66 -8.82
CA LYS A 515 -22.57 14.36 -9.28
C LYS A 515 -22.27 15.51 -10.23
N LYS A 516 -21.20 16.25 -10.01
CA LYS A 516 -20.87 17.51 -10.70
C LYS A 516 -19.66 17.39 -11.65
N GLY A 517 -18.98 16.25 -11.69
CA GLY A 517 -17.84 16.01 -12.58
C GLY A 517 -18.27 16.01 -14.05
N LYS A 518 -17.38 16.49 -14.91
CA LYS A 518 -17.57 16.38 -16.38
C LYS A 518 -17.45 14.92 -16.78
N ASP A 519 -18.09 14.54 -17.88
CA ASP A 519 -17.90 13.21 -18.47
C ASP A 519 -16.44 13.02 -18.87
N ALA A 520 -15.89 11.87 -18.52
CA ALA A 520 -14.47 11.60 -18.66
C ALA A 520 -14.10 11.03 -20.06
N GLY A 521 -15.08 10.48 -20.79
CA GLY A 521 -14.79 9.64 -21.95
C GLY A 521 -14.26 8.25 -21.53
N SER A 522 -13.90 7.45 -22.51
CA SER A 522 -13.46 6.06 -22.28
C SER A 522 -12.01 5.99 -21.77
N ASN A 523 -11.11 6.84 -22.27
CA ASN A 523 -9.68 6.83 -21.96
C ASN A 523 -9.11 8.27 -21.86
N PRO A 524 -9.41 9.03 -20.79
CA PRO A 524 -9.01 10.43 -20.69
C PRO A 524 -7.50 10.65 -20.56
N TRP A 525 -6.76 9.59 -20.23
CA TRP A 525 -5.31 9.62 -20.09
C TRP A 525 -4.56 9.16 -21.33
N GLU A 526 -5.28 8.65 -22.34
CA GLU A 526 -4.67 8.02 -23.52
C GLU A 526 -3.70 6.92 -23.10
N ALA A 527 -4.15 6.08 -22.15
CA ALA A 527 -3.38 4.99 -21.59
C ALA A 527 -3.39 3.78 -22.54
N THR A 528 -2.31 2.99 -22.47
CA THR A 528 -2.08 1.85 -23.38
C THR A 528 -2.62 0.54 -22.85
N THR A 529 -2.88 0.43 -21.54
CA THR A 529 -3.27 -0.80 -20.84
C THR A 529 -4.73 -1.17 -21.06
N LEU A 530 -5.03 -2.48 -20.96
CA LEU A 530 -6.31 -3.05 -21.36
C LEU A 530 -7.53 -2.50 -20.61
N GLU A 531 -7.40 -2.18 -19.34
CA GLU A 531 -8.53 -1.68 -18.53
C GLU A 531 -9.15 -0.40 -19.12
N TRP A 532 -8.38 0.34 -19.93
CA TRP A 532 -8.87 1.54 -20.62
C TRP A 532 -9.54 1.23 -21.96
N GLN A 533 -9.49 -0.03 -22.42
CA GLN A 533 -10.03 -0.46 -23.71
C GLN A 533 -11.36 -1.21 -23.59
N THR A 534 -11.97 -1.27 -22.37
CA THR A 534 -13.30 -1.87 -22.20
C THR A 534 -14.36 -1.11 -23.01
N PRO A 535 -15.37 -1.79 -23.58
CA PRO A 535 -16.41 -1.18 -24.41
C PRO A 535 -17.18 -0.08 -23.69
N ASP A 536 -17.42 -0.26 -22.40
CA ASP A 536 -18.17 0.68 -21.57
C ASP A 536 -17.29 1.39 -20.53
N THR A 537 -17.67 2.61 -20.17
CA THR A 537 -17.09 3.37 -19.05
C THR A 537 -18.22 4.00 -18.25
N PRO A 538 -18.44 3.58 -17.00
CA PRO A 538 -17.78 2.47 -16.25
C PRO A 538 -17.96 1.09 -16.92
N PRO A 539 -17.01 0.14 -16.69
CA PRO A 539 -17.15 -1.21 -17.22
C PRO A 539 -18.38 -1.92 -16.63
N LYS A 540 -19.18 -2.54 -17.51
CA LYS A 540 -20.35 -3.32 -17.12
C LYS A 540 -19.97 -4.68 -16.54
N HIS A 541 -20.97 -5.43 -16.06
CA HIS A 541 -20.79 -6.81 -15.65
C HIS A 541 -20.18 -7.64 -16.79
N GLY A 542 -19.18 -8.47 -16.47
CA GLY A 542 -18.43 -9.25 -17.47
C GLY A 542 -17.36 -8.47 -18.25
N ASN A 543 -17.16 -7.16 -17.98
CA ASN A 543 -16.10 -6.28 -18.50
C ASN A 543 -16.06 -6.09 -20.03
N TRP A 544 -16.09 -7.18 -20.75
CA TRP A 544 -15.92 -7.28 -22.20
C TRP A 544 -17.23 -7.79 -22.81
N GLY A 545 -17.58 -7.35 -23.97
CA GLY A 545 -18.75 -7.84 -24.69
C GLY A 545 -18.68 -9.35 -24.99
N PRO A 546 -19.33 -9.83 -26.07
CA PRO A 546 -19.30 -11.24 -26.44
C PRO A 546 -17.90 -11.80 -26.65
N GLU A 547 -16.97 -10.97 -27.16
CA GLU A 547 -15.60 -11.36 -27.45
C GLU A 547 -14.62 -10.78 -26.44
N LEU A 548 -13.65 -11.60 -26.02
CA LEU A 548 -12.55 -11.14 -25.18
C LEU A 548 -11.51 -10.40 -26.02
N PRO A 549 -10.81 -9.39 -25.45
CA PRO A 549 -9.77 -8.68 -26.18
C PRO A 549 -8.59 -9.60 -26.49
N VAL A 550 -7.92 -9.36 -27.63
CA VAL A 550 -6.65 -10.01 -27.97
C VAL A 550 -5.52 -9.04 -27.72
N VAL A 551 -4.45 -9.48 -27.09
CA VAL A 551 -3.27 -8.66 -26.79
C VAL A 551 -2.17 -8.93 -27.79
N TYR A 552 -1.76 -7.89 -28.49
CA TYR A 552 -0.69 -7.95 -29.50
C TYR A 552 0.61 -7.33 -28.98
N ARG A 553 0.52 -6.39 -28.04
CA ARG A 553 1.61 -5.52 -27.60
C ARG A 553 1.86 -5.62 -26.08
N TRP A 554 2.99 -5.11 -25.66
CA TRP A 554 3.24 -4.92 -24.21
C TRP A 554 2.49 -3.69 -23.67
N ALA A 555 2.59 -3.46 -22.35
CA ALA A 555 1.75 -2.47 -21.67
C ALA A 555 2.18 -0.99 -21.86
N TYR A 556 3.30 -0.70 -22.54
CA TYR A 556 3.93 0.63 -22.46
C TYR A 556 4.39 1.17 -23.83
N ASP A 557 3.60 0.98 -24.86
CA ASP A 557 3.88 1.55 -26.19
C ASP A 557 3.50 3.04 -26.26
N TYR A 558 4.32 3.88 -25.61
CA TYR A 558 4.23 5.33 -25.66
C TYR A 558 5.35 5.90 -26.54
N SER A 559 5.05 6.96 -27.29
CA SER A 559 5.97 7.70 -28.16
C SER A 559 6.79 6.77 -29.07
N VAL A 560 6.11 5.84 -29.72
CA VAL A 560 6.74 4.91 -30.67
C VAL A 560 7.10 5.66 -31.95
N PRO A 561 8.37 5.65 -32.39
CA PRO A 561 8.79 6.37 -33.59
C PRO A 561 8.01 5.98 -34.84
N GLY A 562 7.59 6.96 -35.63
CA GLY A 562 6.84 6.76 -36.86
C GLY A 562 5.33 6.55 -36.68
N CYS A 563 4.83 6.56 -35.44
CA CYS A 563 3.40 6.51 -35.14
C CYS A 563 2.81 7.92 -35.10
N ARG A 564 1.56 8.07 -35.59
CA ARG A 564 0.83 9.35 -35.54
C ARG A 564 0.49 9.75 -34.08
N ASP A 565 0.03 8.78 -33.30
CA ASP A 565 -0.37 9.00 -31.92
C ASP A 565 0.78 8.65 -30.96
N ASP A 566 0.90 9.35 -29.85
CA ASP A 566 1.96 9.14 -28.85
C ASP A 566 1.67 7.96 -27.91
N PHE A 567 0.63 7.14 -28.20
CA PHE A 567 0.29 5.93 -27.45
C PHE A 567 -0.35 4.89 -28.39
N ILE A 568 -0.13 3.62 -28.09
CA ILE A 568 -0.73 2.51 -28.82
C ILE A 568 -1.29 1.50 -27.80
N PRO A 569 -2.62 1.31 -27.77
CA PRO A 569 -3.24 0.33 -26.88
C PRO A 569 -2.76 -1.11 -27.12
N GLN A 570 -2.75 -1.92 -26.06
CA GLN A 570 -2.27 -3.31 -26.09
C GLN A 570 -3.02 -4.22 -27.06
N ASN A 571 -4.27 -3.91 -27.36
CA ASN A 571 -5.15 -4.68 -28.27
C ASN A 571 -5.12 -4.21 -29.73
N VAL A 572 -4.30 -3.24 -30.07
CA VAL A 572 -4.11 -2.82 -31.47
C VAL A 572 -3.15 -3.78 -32.17
N ALA A 573 -3.64 -4.40 -33.27
CA ALA A 573 -2.82 -5.31 -34.07
C ALA A 573 -1.67 -4.56 -34.76
N PRO A 574 -0.56 -5.22 -35.11
CA PRO A 574 0.58 -4.57 -35.79
C PRO A 574 0.20 -3.85 -37.06
N ASP A 575 -0.71 -4.42 -37.85
CA ASP A 575 -1.15 -3.89 -39.14
C ASP A 575 -2.13 -2.71 -38.99
N ASP A 576 -2.73 -2.52 -37.82
CA ASP A 576 -3.71 -1.46 -37.52
C ASP A 576 -3.06 -0.25 -36.84
N VAL A 577 -1.74 -0.22 -36.71
CA VAL A 577 -1.04 0.90 -36.07
C VAL A 577 -1.13 2.15 -36.93
N PRO A 578 -1.66 3.28 -36.41
CA PRO A 578 -1.73 4.52 -37.17
C PRO A 578 -0.33 5.10 -37.37
N MET A 579 0.20 4.94 -38.59
CA MET A 579 1.48 5.51 -38.97
C MET A 579 1.32 6.98 -39.39
N ALA A 580 2.33 7.81 -39.08
CA ALA A 580 2.39 9.18 -39.56
C ALA A 580 2.50 9.17 -41.12
N SER A 581 1.73 9.99 -41.78
CA SER A 581 1.87 10.15 -43.23
C SER A 581 3.19 10.86 -43.56
N ASP A 582 3.84 10.52 -44.69
CA ASP A 582 5.10 11.14 -45.12
C ASP A 582 5.01 12.68 -45.25
N SER A 583 3.79 13.23 -45.35
CA SER A 583 3.53 14.67 -45.38
C SER A 583 3.61 15.36 -44.01
N GLU A 584 3.39 14.65 -42.91
CA GLU A 584 3.46 15.20 -41.56
C GLU A 584 4.87 15.11 -40.95
N SER A 585 5.74 14.27 -41.53
CA SER A 585 7.13 14.12 -41.07
C SER A 585 8.08 15.22 -41.55
N ARG A 586 7.63 16.09 -42.47
CA ARG A 586 8.35 17.28 -42.95
C ARG A 586 7.71 18.54 -42.37
N SER A 587 7.97 18.88 -41.16
CA SER A 587 8.06 20.29 -40.72
C SER A 587 9.32 20.85 -41.37
N PRO A 588 9.24 21.85 -42.23
CA PRO A 588 10.46 22.49 -42.69
C PRO A 588 11.08 23.22 -41.51
N ASP A 589 12.26 22.76 -41.09
CA ASP A 589 13.17 23.62 -40.36
C ASP A 589 13.34 24.93 -41.17
N GLY A 590 13.08 26.01 -40.46
CA GLY A 590 13.31 27.40 -40.79
C GLY A 590 13.99 27.72 -42.10
N GLU A 591 13.23 28.16 -43.09
CA GLU A 591 13.72 29.19 -43.99
C GLU A 591 14.00 30.45 -43.13
N THR A 592 15.26 30.65 -42.79
CA THR A 592 15.77 31.93 -42.40
C THR A 592 15.80 32.80 -43.69
N ASP A 593 14.76 33.57 -43.90
CA ASP A 593 14.83 34.73 -44.78
C ASP A 593 15.87 35.70 -44.18
N GLY A 594 17.03 35.75 -44.83
CA GLY A 594 18.02 36.77 -44.63
C GLY A 594 17.48 38.11 -45.09
N PRO A 595 17.69 39.17 -44.32
CA PRO A 595 17.36 40.51 -44.80
C PRO A 595 18.51 41.05 -45.68
N ASP A 596 18.35 40.98 -47.00
CA ASP A 596 19.03 41.93 -47.89
C ASP A 596 18.19 43.21 -47.96
N GLY A 597 18.72 44.28 -47.40
CA GLY A 597 18.13 45.61 -47.39
C GLY A 597 19.14 46.64 -46.93
N GLU A 598 19.91 47.19 -47.88
CA GLU A 598 20.84 48.28 -47.66
C GLU A 598 20.20 49.56 -47.05
N PRO A 599 20.97 50.40 -46.38
CA PRO A 599 20.47 51.61 -45.76
C PRO A 599 20.55 52.80 -46.70
N THR A 600 19.48 53.58 -46.82
CA THR A 600 19.56 54.96 -47.35
C THR A 600 18.97 55.92 -46.34
N ALA A 601 19.85 56.93 -45.98
CA ALA A 601 19.68 58.19 -45.32
C ALA A 601 19.30 58.21 -43.83
#